data_7e89624a2fb909aac7433cc26f9204ac
#
_entry.id   7e89624a2fb909aac7433cc26f9204ac
#
_cell.length_a   1.000
_cell.length_b   1.000
_cell.length_c   1.000
_cell.angle_alpha   90.00
_cell.angle_beta   90.00
_cell.angle_gamma   90.00
#
_symmetry.space_group_name_H-M   'P 1'
#
loop_
_entity.id
_entity.type
_entity.pdbx_description
1 polymer ?
#
loop_
_entity_poly.entity_id
_entity_poly.type
_entity_poly.pdbx_seq_one_letter_code
_entity_poly.pdbx_strand_id
1 'polypeptide(L)'
;MRWQARPCSLAVLWLLAVGAPSASRAAGLCDWLVKDKLPHPMTPLAKPALGRSVIDPQFGTTLRRITAVPVSGANPATVPLYSTVSAWNADESRLILYRVGVGHQLYDGHTYRFIRTLDITPADVEQVYWHTSDPDVLFYVSGKQLVRYHVTSGIRDVVHTFEFCSAPATGGSDPMFTSWDSNVIGLRCGNQLFTYRMDTNSVPAVRTSTLDAPQASAGGTMFFTGGNVLDSSLNVVRRLDLANPYDHASLGRLGTGRDTYNGVAFDRGPAGSGVGSLVTFDLANGSSRVIVGPSTGYPYPPSGTHLSSLAYRQPGWVFLSIVGNPAGQGVLDNELVLADTNAGTVCRIGHHRSYGSNNTRLGDSYWAEPHVVASPSGTRALFASDWGNGATVDTYVAELPGYVPFQIALSTDRPTYTTGTALHASMTLTNIGAPNTADLYMLVVLPDGDQVIDFTDWSFHQVSARLSSPSSLRPIQAGVPLTQPFTVNAPDFLSWTWEATRPAGTYGLLLMAVRPGALADGRFDGGDVLTAGWATFTFTP
;
A
#
# COMPACT_ATOMS: atom_id res chain seq x y z
N MET A 1 -7.95 43.08 27.36
CA MET A 1 -7.63 41.63 27.35
C MET A 1 -8.17 41.04 26.07
N ARG A 2 -7.31 40.73 25.09
CA ARG A 2 -7.70 40.11 23.82
C ARG A 2 -7.63 38.58 23.97
N TRP A 3 -8.76 37.93 23.85
CA TRP A 3 -8.83 36.46 23.79
C TRP A 3 -8.41 36.01 22.38
N GLN A 4 -7.30 35.29 22.30
CA GLN A 4 -6.93 34.54 21.10
C GLN A 4 -7.67 33.20 21.16
N ALA A 5 -8.60 33.00 20.24
CA ALA A 5 -9.22 31.71 20.00
C ALA A 5 -8.17 30.73 19.43
N ARG A 6 -7.90 29.62 20.10
CA ARG A 6 -7.08 28.52 19.59
C ARG A 6 -7.93 27.65 18.67
N PRO A 7 -7.41 27.17 17.53
CA PRO A 7 -8.17 26.34 16.58
C PRO A 7 -8.11 24.86 17.00
N CYS A 8 -8.95 24.44 17.94
CA CYS A 8 -9.06 23.02 18.34
C CYS A 8 -10.41 22.37 18.00
N SER A 9 -11.33 23.08 17.33
CA SER A 9 -12.68 22.57 17.06
C SER A 9 -12.91 22.10 15.61
N LEU A 10 -11.90 22.17 14.73
CA LEU A 10 -12.09 21.90 13.30
C LEU A 10 -12.10 20.40 12.92
N ALA A 11 -11.40 19.54 13.65
CA ALA A 11 -11.30 18.13 13.26
C ALA A 11 -12.61 17.34 13.45
N VAL A 12 -13.40 17.67 14.48
CA VAL A 12 -14.70 17.03 14.73
C VAL A 12 -15.80 17.59 13.83
N LEU A 13 -15.74 18.89 13.51
CA LEU A 13 -16.68 19.51 12.56
C LEU A 13 -16.52 19.00 11.12
N TRP A 14 -15.32 18.54 10.72
CA TRP A 14 -15.12 17.96 9.39
C TRP A 14 -15.74 16.58 9.22
N LEU A 15 -15.83 15.77 10.29
CA LEU A 15 -16.62 14.53 10.27
C LEU A 15 -18.13 14.78 10.15
N LEU A 16 -18.60 15.95 10.60
CA LEU A 16 -20.03 16.34 10.55
C LEU A 16 -20.42 17.04 9.23
N ALA A 17 -19.45 17.56 8.45
CA ALA A 17 -19.71 18.31 7.22
C ALA A 17 -19.88 17.43 5.97
N VAL A 18 -19.75 16.09 6.07
CA VAL A 18 -20.05 15.17 4.96
C VAL A 18 -21.54 14.86 4.95
N GLY A 19 -22.34 15.87 4.67
CA GLY A 19 -23.78 15.75 4.45
C GLY A 19 -24.09 15.31 3.03
N ALA A 20 -25.00 14.35 2.92
CA ALA A 20 -25.65 13.72 1.78
C ALA A 20 -24.80 12.62 1.07
N PRO A 21 -25.41 11.47 0.73
CA PRO A 21 -24.74 10.46 -0.06
C PRO A 21 -24.68 10.92 -1.52
N SER A 22 -23.73 11.79 -1.83
CA SER A 22 -23.16 11.80 -3.16
C SER A 22 -22.50 10.43 -3.31
N ALA A 23 -22.79 9.74 -4.40
CA ALA A 23 -22.09 8.51 -4.78
C ALA A 23 -20.62 8.67 -4.39
N SER A 24 -20.14 7.87 -3.43
CA SER A 24 -18.79 8.00 -2.91
C SER A 24 -17.85 7.81 -4.07
N ARG A 25 -17.32 8.90 -4.59
CA ARG A 25 -16.17 8.84 -5.50
C ARG A 25 -15.13 8.11 -4.69
N ALA A 26 -14.68 6.96 -5.19
CA ALA A 26 -13.61 6.23 -4.55
C ALA A 26 -12.50 7.22 -4.23
N ALA A 27 -12.11 7.31 -2.96
CA ALA A 27 -11.09 8.23 -2.50
C ALA A 27 -9.83 7.98 -3.34
N GLY A 28 -9.25 9.03 -3.91
CA GLY A 28 -7.99 8.91 -4.66
C GLY A 28 -6.87 8.49 -3.70
N LEU A 29 -5.91 7.71 -4.17
CA LEU A 29 -4.82 7.23 -3.29
C LEU A 29 -4.05 8.36 -2.60
N CYS A 30 -4.08 9.57 -3.17
CA CYS A 30 -3.46 10.78 -2.62
C CYS A 30 -4.35 11.59 -1.66
N ASP A 31 -5.56 11.14 -1.39
CA ASP A 31 -6.43 11.89 -0.48
C ASP A 31 -5.84 11.85 0.93
N TRP A 32 -5.81 13.03 1.57
CA TRP A 32 -5.24 13.24 2.91
C TRP A 32 -3.70 13.15 3.00
N LEU A 33 -2.98 12.84 1.90
CA LEU A 33 -1.53 12.88 1.87
C LEU A 33 -1.00 14.29 1.57
N VAL A 34 0.22 14.57 2.03
CA VAL A 34 0.92 15.83 1.77
C VAL A 34 1.25 15.93 0.28
N LYS A 35 0.99 17.10 -0.33
CA LYS A 35 1.21 17.36 -1.78
C LYS A 35 2.09 18.58 -2.03
N ASP A 36 2.54 19.25 -0.98
CA ASP A 36 3.41 20.40 -1.13
C ASP A 36 4.84 19.99 -1.55
N LYS A 37 5.65 20.99 -1.86
CA LYS A 37 7.05 20.83 -2.31
C LYS A 37 8.02 21.46 -1.31
N LEU A 38 7.61 21.55 -0.05
CA LEU A 38 8.40 22.11 1.02
C LEU A 38 9.23 21.01 1.72
N PRO A 39 10.37 21.34 2.32
CA PRO A 39 11.03 20.42 3.23
C PRO A 39 10.14 20.06 4.42
N HIS A 40 10.08 18.77 4.74
CA HIS A 40 9.46 18.24 5.96
C HIS A 40 10.54 17.52 6.76
N PRO A 41 11.38 18.24 7.54
CA PRO A 41 12.54 17.66 8.18
C PRO A 41 12.21 16.48 9.07
N MET A 42 12.91 15.35 8.85
CA MET A 42 12.73 14.14 9.63
C MET A 42 13.10 14.40 11.09
N THR A 43 12.17 14.12 11.99
CA THR A 43 12.41 14.23 13.44
C THR A 43 12.69 12.86 14.06
N PRO A 44 13.38 12.80 15.20
CA PRO A 44 13.60 11.55 15.91
C PRO A 44 12.27 10.84 16.21
N LEU A 45 12.22 9.55 15.93
CA LEU A 45 11.08 8.69 16.20
C LEU A 45 11.58 7.32 16.65
N ALA A 46 11.11 6.86 17.80
CA ALA A 46 11.52 5.56 18.32
C ALA A 46 11.10 4.42 17.37
N LYS A 47 12.01 3.45 17.17
CA LYS A 47 11.71 2.24 16.40
C LYS A 47 10.54 1.50 17.04
N PRO A 48 9.43 1.26 16.33
CA PRO A 48 8.29 0.57 16.90
C PRO A 48 8.63 -0.89 17.24
N ALA A 49 7.99 -1.42 18.28
CA ALA A 49 8.07 -2.84 18.59
C ALA A 49 7.43 -3.67 17.46
N LEU A 50 7.75 -4.97 17.38
CA LEU A 50 7.16 -5.87 16.39
C LEU A 50 5.62 -5.82 16.44
N GLY A 51 4.98 -5.68 15.28
CA GLY A 51 3.54 -5.59 15.12
C GLY A 51 2.94 -4.24 15.53
N ARG A 52 3.72 -3.33 16.14
CA ARG A 52 3.25 -2.00 16.52
C ARG A 52 3.47 -0.99 15.41
N SER A 53 2.63 0.02 15.39
CA SER A 53 2.74 1.17 14.49
C SER A 53 3.12 2.43 15.24
N VAL A 54 3.67 3.38 14.49
CA VAL A 54 3.89 4.77 14.88
C VAL A 54 3.29 5.65 13.79
N ILE A 55 2.98 6.89 14.14
CA ILE A 55 2.57 7.90 13.15
C ILE A 55 3.80 8.69 12.75
N ASP A 56 4.03 8.85 11.45
CA ASP A 56 5.07 9.78 10.99
C ASP A 56 4.69 11.22 11.40
N PRO A 57 5.53 11.92 12.19
CA PRO A 57 5.16 13.22 12.75
C PRO A 57 4.99 14.32 11.70
N GLN A 58 5.59 14.17 10.52
CA GLN A 58 5.56 15.18 9.45
C GLN A 58 4.45 14.93 8.43
N PHE A 59 4.08 13.66 8.25
CA PHE A 59 3.14 13.26 7.19
C PHE A 59 1.83 12.68 7.72
N GLY A 60 1.76 12.31 9.00
CA GLY A 60 0.55 11.73 9.60
C GLY A 60 0.26 10.28 9.21
N THR A 61 1.13 9.65 8.41
CA THR A 61 0.94 8.29 7.93
C THR A 61 1.31 7.26 8.98
N THR A 62 0.56 6.17 9.03
CA THR A 62 0.84 5.03 9.91
C THR A 62 1.98 4.17 9.35
N LEU A 63 3.06 4.02 10.11
CA LEU A 63 4.20 3.15 9.80
C LEU A 63 4.22 1.97 10.78
N ARG A 64 4.11 0.75 10.29
CA ARG A 64 4.06 -0.46 11.11
C ARG A 64 5.28 -1.33 10.89
N ARG A 65 5.96 -1.75 11.96
CA ARG A 65 7.04 -2.74 11.90
C ARG A 65 6.46 -4.15 11.87
N ILE A 66 6.79 -4.95 10.84
CA ILE A 66 6.20 -6.28 10.65
C ILE A 66 7.20 -7.43 10.81
N THR A 67 8.50 -7.12 10.92
CA THR A 67 9.54 -8.12 11.26
C THR A 67 10.41 -7.65 12.42
N ALA A 68 11.06 -8.61 13.09
CA ALA A 68 12.06 -8.35 14.12
C ALA A 68 13.24 -9.29 13.93
N VAL A 69 14.24 -8.79 13.22
CA VAL A 69 15.41 -9.57 12.84
C VAL A 69 16.38 -9.60 14.01
N PRO A 70 16.82 -10.80 14.50
CA PRO A 70 17.88 -10.88 15.48
C PRO A 70 19.21 -10.43 14.88
N VAL A 71 20.04 -9.78 15.68
CA VAL A 71 21.41 -9.39 15.30
C VAL A 71 22.25 -10.66 15.18
N SER A 72 22.46 -11.15 13.96
CA SER A 72 23.24 -12.36 13.69
C SER A 72 23.73 -12.37 12.24
N GLY A 73 24.96 -12.80 12.02
CA GLY A 73 25.58 -12.81 10.69
C GLY A 73 25.96 -11.43 10.17
N ALA A 74 26.45 -11.38 8.94
CA ALA A 74 26.92 -10.13 8.30
C ALA A 74 25.76 -9.22 7.84
N ASN A 75 24.65 -9.82 7.41
CA ASN A 75 23.51 -9.11 6.83
C ASN A 75 22.20 -9.57 7.50
N PRO A 76 21.94 -9.17 8.76
CA PRO A 76 20.72 -9.52 9.46
C PRO A 76 19.53 -8.70 8.94
N ALA A 77 18.93 -9.14 7.83
CA ALA A 77 17.88 -8.44 7.13
C ALA A 77 16.69 -9.33 6.79
N THR A 78 15.48 -8.81 6.93
CA THR A 78 14.26 -9.31 6.27
C THR A 78 13.68 -8.15 5.48
N VAL A 79 13.56 -8.31 4.18
CA VAL A 79 13.24 -7.25 3.23
C VAL A 79 12.03 -7.63 2.37
N PRO A 80 11.34 -6.68 1.73
CA PRO A 80 10.40 -6.98 0.66
C PRO A 80 11.05 -7.83 -0.45
N LEU A 81 10.25 -8.41 -1.32
CA LEU A 81 10.73 -8.79 -2.64
C LEU A 81 11.18 -7.52 -3.38
N TYR A 82 11.91 -7.68 -4.47
CA TYR A 82 12.39 -6.52 -5.23
C TYR A 82 11.22 -5.63 -5.66
N SER A 83 11.44 -4.33 -5.79
CA SER A 83 10.39 -3.32 -6.01
C SER A 83 9.45 -3.57 -7.20
N THR A 84 9.92 -4.37 -8.17
CA THR A 84 9.16 -4.74 -9.38
C THR A 84 8.51 -6.12 -9.27
N VAL A 85 8.55 -6.75 -8.09
CA VAL A 85 7.89 -8.02 -7.79
C VAL A 85 6.85 -7.82 -6.70
N SER A 86 5.59 -8.18 -6.96
CA SER A 86 4.55 -8.05 -5.94
C SER A 86 4.86 -8.93 -4.74
N ALA A 87 4.94 -8.31 -3.56
CA ALA A 87 5.11 -9.04 -2.31
C ALA A 87 3.77 -9.61 -1.80
N TRP A 88 2.65 -8.94 -2.06
CA TRP A 88 1.31 -9.45 -1.76
C TRP A 88 0.73 -10.28 -2.90
N ASN A 89 -0.05 -11.30 -2.54
CA ASN A 89 -0.86 -12.05 -3.48
C ASN A 89 -2.06 -11.25 -4.00
N ALA A 90 -2.85 -11.86 -4.90
CA ALA A 90 -3.93 -11.20 -5.64
C ALA A 90 -4.99 -10.53 -4.77
N ASP A 91 -5.38 -11.12 -3.64
CA ASP A 91 -6.38 -10.59 -2.70
C ASP A 91 -5.80 -9.91 -1.47
N GLU A 92 -4.47 -9.79 -1.41
CA GLU A 92 -3.69 -9.23 -0.31
C GLU A 92 -3.78 -10.02 1.01
N SER A 93 -4.30 -11.24 0.98
CA SER A 93 -4.41 -12.12 2.16
C SER A 93 -3.08 -12.77 2.56
N ARG A 94 -2.09 -12.80 1.65
CA ARG A 94 -0.76 -13.36 1.86
C ARG A 94 0.31 -12.37 1.45
N LEU A 95 1.47 -12.47 2.10
CA LEU A 95 2.62 -11.62 1.87
C LEU A 95 3.89 -12.48 1.89
N ILE A 96 4.78 -12.28 0.93
CA ILE A 96 6.11 -12.89 0.93
C ILE A 96 7.15 -11.83 1.23
N LEU A 97 8.05 -12.16 2.17
CA LEU A 97 9.26 -11.41 2.46
C LEU A 97 10.48 -12.30 2.24
N TYR A 98 11.61 -11.69 1.97
CA TYR A 98 12.87 -12.39 1.82
C TYR A 98 13.74 -12.21 3.07
N ARG A 99 14.06 -13.33 3.74
CA ARG A 99 15.01 -13.33 4.85
C ARG A 99 16.39 -13.68 4.29
N VAL A 100 17.32 -12.74 4.38
CA VAL A 100 18.69 -12.92 3.88
C VAL A 100 19.37 -14.12 4.56
N GLY A 101 19.91 -15.01 3.73
CA GLY A 101 20.51 -16.26 4.16
C GLY A 101 19.54 -17.38 4.58
N VAL A 102 18.22 -17.16 4.47
CA VAL A 102 17.19 -18.16 4.79
C VAL A 102 16.27 -18.44 3.60
N GLY A 103 15.86 -17.40 2.87
CA GLY A 103 14.96 -17.50 1.72
C GLY A 103 13.59 -16.85 1.95
N HIS A 104 12.62 -17.28 1.15
CA HIS A 104 11.28 -16.71 1.14
C HIS A 104 10.48 -17.11 2.37
N GLN A 105 9.84 -16.13 2.99
CA GLN A 105 9.00 -16.30 4.17
C GLN A 105 7.58 -15.84 3.89
N LEU A 106 6.60 -16.70 4.16
CA LEU A 106 5.17 -16.43 4.01
C LEU A 106 4.63 -15.81 5.29
N TYR A 107 3.88 -14.73 5.12
CA TYR A 107 3.15 -14.02 6.17
C TYR A 107 1.67 -13.91 5.82
N ASP A 108 0.84 -13.72 6.83
CA ASP A 108 -0.52 -13.25 6.63
C ASP A 108 -0.50 -11.80 6.14
N GLY A 109 -1.20 -11.52 5.05
CA GLY A 109 -1.11 -10.23 4.36
C GLY A 109 -1.84 -9.07 5.04
N HIS A 110 -2.67 -9.34 6.05
CA HIS A 110 -3.43 -8.34 6.81
C HIS A 110 -2.89 -8.16 8.23
N THR A 111 -2.63 -9.26 8.92
CA THR A 111 -2.13 -9.25 10.31
C THR A 111 -0.61 -9.23 10.38
N TYR A 112 0.08 -9.47 9.26
CA TYR A 112 1.53 -9.54 9.11
C TYR A 112 2.19 -10.60 10.00
N ARG A 113 1.44 -11.62 10.43
CA ARG A 113 1.97 -12.74 11.19
C ARG A 113 2.75 -13.69 10.29
N PHE A 114 3.97 -14.06 10.71
CA PHE A 114 4.73 -15.13 10.07
C PHE A 114 3.93 -16.44 10.07
N ILE A 115 3.89 -17.12 8.93
CA ILE A 115 3.21 -18.41 8.75
C ILE A 115 4.26 -19.51 8.65
N ARG A 116 5.16 -19.43 7.67
CA ARG A 116 6.22 -20.44 7.42
C ARG A 116 7.25 -19.95 6.42
N THR A 117 8.39 -20.61 6.36
CA THR A 117 9.33 -20.47 5.25
C THR A 117 8.84 -21.28 4.05
N LEU A 118 8.99 -20.71 2.84
CA LEU A 118 8.68 -21.40 1.60
C LEU A 118 9.90 -22.13 1.07
N ASP A 119 9.68 -23.35 0.58
CA ASP A 119 10.71 -24.14 -0.09
C ASP A 119 10.69 -23.83 -1.59
N ILE A 120 11.32 -22.70 -1.96
CA ILE A 120 11.46 -22.22 -3.34
C ILE A 120 12.95 -22.18 -3.67
N THR A 121 13.34 -22.74 -4.80
CA THR A 121 14.72 -22.81 -5.28
C THR A 121 14.79 -22.40 -6.75
N PRO A 122 15.62 -21.42 -7.12
CA PRO A 122 16.54 -20.66 -6.26
C PRO A 122 15.81 -19.71 -5.31
N ALA A 123 16.42 -19.46 -4.14
CA ALA A 123 15.97 -18.44 -3.21
C ALA A 123 16.54 -17.08 -3.65
N ASP A 124 15.69 -16.24 -4.21
CA ASP A 124 16.03 -14.96 -4.84
C ASP A 124 14.91 -13.95 -4.63
N VAL A 125 15.24 -12.69 -4.38
CA VAL A 125 14.25 -11.62 -4.19
C VAL A 125 13.54 -11.24 -5.49
N GLU A 126 14.05 -11.67 -6.65
CA GLU A 126 13.68 -11.15 -7.96
C GLU A 126 13.00 -12.20 -8.85
N GLN A 127 13.21 -13.49 -8.62
CA GLN A 127 12.83 -14.55 -9.55
C GLN A 127 11.58 -15.33 -9.13
N VAL A 128 10.66 -14.67 -8.43
CA VAL A 128 9.36 -15.21 -8.00
C VAL A 128 8.27 -14.18 -8.23
N TYR A 129 7.07 -14.61 -8.62
CA TYR A 129 5.93 -13.70 -8.70
C TYR A 129 4.60 -14.39 -8.39
N TRP A 130 3.68 -13.61 -7.80
CA TRP A 130 2.32 -14.04 -7.57
C TRP A 130 1.49 -14.00 -8.84
N HIS A 131 0.58 -14.96 -8.98
CA HIS A 131 -0.51 -14.86 -9.95
C HIS A 131 -1.43 -13.68 -9.58
N THR A 132 -1.75 -12.82 -10.54
CA THR A 132 -2.43 -11.55 -10.28
C THR A 132 -3.92 -11.66 -9.98
N SER A 133 -4.54 -12.84 -10.17
CA SER A 133 -5.95 -13.11 -9.90
C SER A 133 -6.20 -14.36 -9.04
N ASP A 134 -5.28 -15.33 -9.02
CA ASP A 134 -5.36 -16.51 -8.15
C ASP A 134 -4.51 -16.29 -6.90
N PRO A 135 -5.12 -16.11 -5.70
CA PRO A 135 -4.39 -15.78 -4.50
C PRO A 135 -3.55 -16.92 -3.92
N ASP A 136 -3.75 -18.16 -4.36
CA ASP A 136 -3.00 -19.33 -3.89
C ASP A 136 -1.78 -19.67 -4.76
N VAL A 137 -1.63 -19.04 -5.92
CA VAL A 137 -0.65 -19.42 -6.92
C VAL A 137 0.47 -18.41 -7.03
N LEU A 138 1.71 -18.91 -7.02
CA LEU A 138 2.89 -18.17 -7.46
C LEU A 138 3.70 -19.01 -8.48
N PHE A 139 4.57 -18.32 -9.20
CA PHE A 139 5.46 -18.93 -10.20
C PHE A 139 6.93 -18.57 -9.91
N TYR A 140 7.80 -19.49 -10.27
CA TYR A 140 9.24 -19.28 -10.30
C TYR A 140 9.90 -20.20 -11.34
N VAL A 141 11.11 -19.88 -11.74
CA VAL A 141 11.90 -20.76 -12.63
C VAL A 141 12.89 -21.56 -11.81
N SER A 142 13.02 -22.85 -12.13
CA SER A 142 14.00 -23.76 -11.53
C SER A 142 14.64 -24.62 -12.62
N GLY A 143 15.95 -24.46 -12.83
CA GLY A 143 16.63 -25.07 -13.96
C GLY A 143 16.01 -24.60 -15.27
N LYS A 144 15.50 -25.55 -16.07
CA LYS A 144 14.81 -25.25 -17.35
C LYS A 144 13.28 -25.22 -17.22
N GLN A 145 12.76 -25.24 -16.02
CA GLN A 145 11.32 -25.39 -15.77
C GLN A 145 10.70 -24.11 -15.23
N LEU A 146 9.54 -23.75 -15.75
CA LEU A 146 8.60 -22.84 -15.10
C LEU A 146 7.74 -23.67 -14.16
N VAL A 147 7.76 -23.34 -12.88
CA VAL A 147 7.04 -24.04 -11.82
C VAL A 147 5.91 -23.18 -11.29
N ARG A 148 4.73 -23.79 -11.16
CA ARG A 148 3.60 -23.26 -10.40
C ARG A 148 3.65 -23.83 -9.00
N TYR A 149 3.50 -22.99 -8.00
CA TYR A 149 3.49 -23.36 -6.60
C TYR A 149 2.18 -22.95 -5.94
N HIS A 150 1.45 -23.92 -5.39
CA HIS A 150 0.24 -23.71 -4.61
C HIS A 150 0.60 -23.44 -3.15
N VAL A 151 0.47 -22.19 -2.73
CA VAL A 151 1.01 -21.74 -1.44
C VAL A 151 0.30 -22.39 -0.25
N THR A 152 -0.99 -22.67 -0.34
CA THR A 152 -1.76 -23.30 0.76
C THR A 152 -1.34 -24.77 0.95
N SER A 153 -1.25 -25.54 -0.13
CA SER A 153 -0.96 -26.98 -0.09
C SER A 153 0.54 -27.30 -0.15
N GLY A 154 1.38 -26.40 -0.69
CA GLY A 154 2.79 -26.65 -0.97
C GLY A 154 3.03 -27.50 -2.23
N ILE A 155 1.99 -27.80 -3.01
CA ILE A 155 2.09 -28.58 -4.26
C ILE A 155 2.81 -27.76 -5.32
N ARG A 156 3.63 -28.44 -6.11
CA ARG A 156 4.37 -27.90 -7.25
C ARG A 156 3.96 -28.61 -8.53
N ASP A 157 3.61 -27.84 -9.55
CA ASP A 157 3.35 -28.33 -10.88
C ASP A 157 4.37 -27.73 -11.86
N VAL A 158 4.95 -28.55 -12.71
CA VAL A 158 5.75 -28.05 -13.83
C VAL A 158 4.79 -27.54 -14.90
N VAL A 159 4.77 -26.23 -15.12
CA VAL A 159 3.95 -25.59 -16.15
C VAL A 159 4.53 -25.87 -17.52
N HIS A 160 5.87 -25.72 -17.67
CA HIS A 160 6.57 -25.94 -18.92
C HIS A 160 8.04 -26.29 -18.68
N THR A 161 8.61 -27.12 -19.55
CA THR A 161 10.05 -27.39 -19.61
C THR A 161 10.60 -26.83 -20.92
N PHE A 162 11.53 -25.89 -20.82
CA PHE A 162 12.16 -25.25 -21.98
C PHE A 162 13.31 -26.12 -22.51
N GLU A 163 13.00 -27.18 -23.26
CA GLU A 163 13.97 -28.19 -23.72
C GLU A 163 15.07 -27.61 -24.62
N PHE A 164 14.76 -26.54 -25.36
CA PHE A 164 15.73 -25.84 -26.22
C PHE A 164 16.81 -25.09 -25.44
N CYS A 165 16.61 -24.84 -24.15
CA CYS A 165 17.58 -24.13 -23.31
C CYS A 165 18.83 -24.98 -23.04
N SER A 166 20.02 -24.42 -23.24
CA SER A 166 21.29 -25.03 -22.87
C SER A 166 21.75 -24.67 -21.45
N ALA A 167 21.14 -23.68 -20.83
CA ALA A 167 21.40 -23.17 -19.49
C ALA A 167 20.06 -23.03 -18.71
N PRO A 168 20.09 -22.82 -17.39
CA PRO A 168 18.89 -22.50 -16.63
C PRO A 168 18.13 -21.29 -17.21
N ALA A 169 16.80 -21.36 -17.20
CA ALA A 169 15.96 -20.26 -17.55
C ALA A 169 15.88 -19.25 -16.38
N THR A 170 15.80 -17.95 -16.69
CA THR A 170 15.77 -16.89 -15.70
C THR A 170 15.13 -15.62 -16.27
N GLY A 171 14.67 -14.71 -15.43
CA GLY A 171 14.35 -13.33 -15.79
C GLY A 171 15.56 -12.47 -16.13
N GLY A 172 16.77 -13.03 -16.10
CA GLY A 172 18.03 -12.33 -16.35
C GLY A 172 18.62 -11.76 -15.06
N SER A 173 19.36 -10.65 -15.20
CA SER A 173 19.87 -9.84 -14.08
C SER A 173 18.83 -8.91 -13.49
N ASP A 174 17.72 -8.72 -14.18
CA ASP A 174 16.53 -8.01 -13.70
C ASP A 174 15.49 -8.99 -13.14
N PRO A 175 14.50 -8.51 -12.37
CA PRO A 175 13.38 -9.31 -11.92
C PRO A 175 12.63 -10.00 -13.06
N MET A 176 12.07 -11.16 -12.76
CA MET A 176 11.19 -11.88 -13.66
C MET A 176 9.86 -11.13 -13.84
N PHE A 177 9.69 -10.49 -15.00
CA PHE A 177 8.50 -9.69 -15.30
C PHE A 177 7.41 -10.51 -15.99
N THR A 178 6.17 -10.30 -15.57
CA THR A 178 4.99 -10.90 -16.16
C THR A 178 3.98 -9.83 -16.54
N SER A 179 3.11 -10.15 -17.52
CA SER A 179 1.92 -9.32 -17.76
C SER A 179 0.98 -9.33 -16.56
N TRP A 180 0.15 -8.27 -16.43
CA TRP A 180 -0.76 -8.12 -15.28
C TRP A 180 -1.95 -9.09 -15.28
N ASP A 181 -2.10 -9.89 -16.33
CA ASP A 181 -3.02 -11.04 -16.37
C ASP A 181 -2.31 -12.37 -16.06
N SER A 182 -1.02 -12.33 -15.71
CA SER A 182 -0.15 -13.49 -15.43
C SER A 182 -0.05 -14.49 -16.60
N ASN A 183 -0.31 -14.05 -17.81
CA ASN A 183 -0.34 -14.91 -18.98
C ASN A 183 0.98 -14.94 -19.76
N VAL A 184 1.70 -13.83 -19.76
CA VAL A 184 2.90 -13.67 -20.58
C VAL A 184 4.11 -13.38 -19.71
N ILE A 185 5.20 -14.11 -19.95
CA ILE A 185 6.48 -13.92 -19.27
C ILE A 185 7.60 -13.86 -20.31
N GLY A 186 8.56 -12.98 -20.07
CA GLY A 186 9.81 -12.96 -20.81
C GLY A 186 10.95 -13.57 -20.01
N LEU A 187 11.72 -14.42 -20.64
CA LEU A 187 12.80 -15.19 -20.04
C LEU A 187 14.04 -15.21 -20.95
N ARG A 188 15.16 -15.62 -20.35
CA ARG A 188 16.38 -15.98 -21.10
C ARG A 188 16.95 -17.31 -20.60
N CYS A 189 17.74 -17.97 -21.45
CA CYS A 189 18.61 -19.08 -21.05
C CYS A 189 19.91 -19.00 -21.86
N GLY A 190 21.03 -18.75 -21.18
CA GLY A 190 22.26 -18.37 -21.86
C GLY A 190 22.08 -17.09 -22.67
N ASN A 191 22.34 -17.14 -23.97
CA ASN A 191 22.15 -16.03 -24.90
C ASN A 191 20.87 -16.15 -25.76
N GLN A 192 19.93 -16.97 -25.34
CA GLN A 192 18.62 -17.08 -25.99
C GLN A 192 17.59 -16.29 -25.16
N LEU A 193 17.00 -15.26 -25.75
CA LEU A 193 15.82 -14.56 -25.23
C LEU A 193 14.56 -15.20 -25.78
N PHE A 194 13.55 -15.35 -24.96
CA PHE A 194 12.28 -15.92 -25.39
C PHE A 194 11.09 -15.39 -24.59
N THR A 195 9.91 -15.57 -25.16
CA THR A 195 8.64 -15.29 -24.51
C THR A 195 7.85 -16.58 -24.33
N TYR A 196 7.11 -16.68 -23.24
CA TYR A 196 6.23 -17.80 -22.98
C TYR A 196 4.81 -17.31 -22.68
N ARG A 197 3.83 -18.03 -23.25
CA ARG A 197 2.40 -17.80 -23.01
C ARG A 197 1.80 -18.98 -22.26
N MET A 198 1.18 -18.71 -21.13
CA MET A 198 0.62 -19.76 -20.26
C MET A 198 -0.71 -20.31 -20.82
N ASP A 199 -1.56 -19.44 -21.38
CA ASP A 199 -2.88 -19.80 -21.92
C ASP A 199 -2.80 -20.80 -23.07
N THR A 200 -1.76 -20.69 -23.90
CA THR A 200 -1.53 -21.55 -25.05
C THR A 200 -0.40 -22.56 -24.85
N ASN A 201 0.25 -22.54 -23.68
CA ASN A 201 1.43 -23.35 -23.36
C ASN A 201 2.47 -23.31 -24.50
N SER A 202 2.84 -22.14 -24.95
CA SER A 202 3.67 -21.95 -26.14
C SER A 202 4.79 -20.95 -25.94
N VAL A 203 5.85 -21.10 -26.74
CA VAL A 203 6.98 -20.17 -26.86
C VAL A 203 6.87 -19.46 -28.22
N PRO A 204 6.21 -18.30 -28.29
CA PRO A 204 5.95 -17.59 -29.56
C PRO A 204 7.21 -17.13 -30.26
N ALA A 205 8.26 -16.77 -29.51
CA ALA A 205 9.50 -16.26 -30.09
C ALA A 205 10.72 -16.70 -29.28
N VAL A 206 11.81 -16.99 -29.99
CA VAL A 206 13.16 -17.21 -29.45
C VAL A 206 14.14 -16.41 -30.29
N ARG A 207 15.04 -15.67 -29.64
CA ARG A 207 16.07 -14.85 -30.30
C ARG A 207 17.42 -15.01 -29.62
N THR A 208 18.48 -15.14 -30.41
CA THR A 208 19.85 -15.03 -29.91
C THR A 208 20.20 -13.56 -29.71
N SER A 209 20.62 -13.19 -28.50
CA SER A 209 20.95 -11.83 -28.13
C SER A 209 21.89 -11.80 -26.90
N THR A 210 22.65 -10.72 -26.78
CA THR A 210 23.43 -10.41 -25.58
C THR A 210 22.65 -9.53 -24.58
N LEU A 211 21.45 -9.05 -24.96
CA LEU A 211 20.57 -8.31 -24.08
C LEU A 211 20.00 -9.22 -22.98
N ASP A 212 19.47 -8.63 -21.94
CA ASP A 212 18.84 -9.35 -20.86
C ASP A 212 17.43 -9.85 -21.23
N ALA A 213 16.80 -10.65 -20.35
CA ALA A 213 15.48 -11.20 -20.58
C ALA A 213 14.46 -10.11 -20.98
N PRO A 214 13.56 -10.37 -21.93
CA PRO A 214 12.57 -9.38 -22.34
C PRO A 214 11.49 -9.24 -21.27
N GLN A 215 11.44 -8.08 -20.64
CA GLN A 215 10.46 -7.74 -19.60
C GLN A 215 9.07 -7.56 -20.24
N ALA A 216 8.09 -8.38 -19.84
CA ALA A 216 6.72 -8.29 -20.38
C ALA A 216 6.03 -7.01 -19.89
N SER A 217 5.39 -6.26 -20.79
CA SER A 217 4.55 -5.12 -20.43
C SER A 217 3.29 -5.57 -19.66
N ALA A 218 2.65 -4.66 -18.96
CA ALA A 218 1.43 -4.95 -18.20
C ALA A 218 0.32 -5.60 -19.06
N GLY A 219 0.19 -5.21 -20.32
CA GLY A 219 -0.76 -5.80 -21.27
C GLY A 219 -0.26 -7.05 -21.98
N GLY A 220 0.99 -7.48 -21.79
CA GLY A 220 1.56 -8.68 -22.39
C GLY A 220 1.73 -8.65 -23.92
N THR A 221 1.61 -7.46 -24.53
CA THR A 221 1.69 -7.31 -26.00
C THR A 221 3.02 -6.72 -26.46
N MET A 222 3.75 -6.10 -25.56
CA MET A 222 5.07 -5.51 -25.78
C MET A 222 6.04 -6.00 -24.72
N PHE A 223 7.33 -5.91 -25.06
CA PHE A 223 8.41 -6.28 -24.15
C PHE A 223 9.46 -5.18 -24.13
N PHE A 224 10.22 -5.12 -23.04
CA PHE A 224 11.29 -4.17 -22.89
C PHE A 224 12.59 -4.89 -22.54
N THR A 225 13.69 -4.54 -23.19
CA THR A 225 15.05 -4.95 -22.77
C THR A 225 16.09 -4.00 -23.37
N GLY A 226 17.05 -3.57 -22.55
CA GLY A 226 18.18 -2.76 -22.99
C GLY A 226 17.79 -1.46 -23.72
N GLY A 227 16.75 -0.76 -23.27
CA GLY A 227 16.24 0.46 -23.91
C GLY A 227 15.37 0.24 -25.15
N ASN A 228 15.16 -1.01 -25.56
CA ASN A 228 14.35 -1.34 -26.73
C ASN A 228 12.96 -1.82 -26.30
N VAL A 229 11.94 -1.33 -27.02
CA VAL A 229 10.58 -1.90 -26.99
C VAL A 229 10.47 -2.90 -28.11
N LEU A 230 10.01 -4.10 -27.79
CA LEU A 230 9.90 -5.24 -28.69
C LEU A 230 8.43 -5.61 -28.88
N ASP A 231 8.10 -6.16 -30.05
CA ASP A 231 6.81 -6.83 -30.30
C ASP A 231 6.81 -8.28 -29.75
N SER A 232 5.69 -8.99 -29.91
CA SER A 232 5.53 -10.38 -29.49
C SER A 232 6.45 -11.38 -30.23
N SER A 233 7.06 -10.97 -31.34
CA SER A 233 8.07 -11.73 -32.09
C SER A 233 9.49 -11.33 -31.71
N LEU A 234 9.65 -10.50 -30.68
CA LEU A 234 10.91 -9.94 -30.21
C LEU A 234 11.65 -9.08 -31.26
N ASN A 235 10.94 -8.50 -32.23
CA ASN A 235 11.51 -7.49 -33.10
C ASN A 235 11.49 -6.13 -32.41
N VAL A 236 12.57 -5.36 -32.55
CA VAL A 236 12.62 -3.98 -32.04
C VAL A 236 11.66 -3.11 -32.84
N VAL A 237 10.62 -2.61 -32.18
CA VAL A 237 9.66 -1.67 -32.77
C VAL A 237 9.96 -0.22 -32.39
N ARG A 238 10.72 -0.01 -31.31
CA ARG A 238 11.09 1.32 -30.84
C ARG A 238 12.30 1.29 -29.90
N ARG A 239 13.00 2.40 -29.80
CA ARG A 239 13.92 2.71 -28.70
C ARG A 239 13.36 3.83 -27.86
N LEU A 240 13.49 3.72 -26.55
CA LEU A 240 13.20 4.80 -25.62
C LEU A 240 14.41 5.72 -25.49
N ASP A 241 14.15 7.01 -25.23
CA ASP A 241 15.21 8.00 -24.99
C ASP A 241 15.72 7.87 -23.54
N LEU A 242 16.46 6.80 -23.30
CA LEU A 242 17.10 6.49 -22.02
C LEU A 242 18.61 6.68 -22.15
N ALA A 243 19.23 7.38 -21.22
CA ALA A 243 20.69 7.51 -21.16
C ALA A 243 21.34 6.21 -20.68
N ASN A 244 20.73 5.58 -19.67
CA ASN A 244 21.11 4.28 -19.14
C ASN A 244 19.87 3.35 -19.12
N PRO A 245 19.83 2.31 -19.97
CA PRO A 245 18.68 1.40 -20.01
C PRO A 245 18.60 0.45 -18.81
N TYR A 246 19.55 0.52 -17.88
CA TYR A 246 19.62 -0.27 -16.65
C TYR A 246 19.37 0.57 -15.39
N ASP A 247 18.84 1.79 -15.54
CA ASP A 247 18.33 2.58 -14.42
C ASP A 247 17.18 1.85 -13.73
N HIS A 248 16.95 2.15 -12.46
CA HIS A 248 15.81 1.53 -11.74
C HIS A 248 14.50 1.86 -12.44
N ALA A 249 13.73 0.81 -12.74
CA ALA A 249 12.50 0.92 -13.49
C ALA A 249 11.45 -0.10 -13.07
N SER A 250 10.19 0.19 -13.41
CA SER A 250 9.06 -0.73 -13.23
C SER A 250 8.08 -0.56 -14.39
N LEU A 251 7.70 -1.67 -15.01
CA LEU A 251 6.66 -1.67 -16.03
C LEU A 251 5.29 -1.47 -15.38
N GLY A 252 4.46 -0.65 -16.01
CA GLY A 252 3.15 -0.29 -15.50
C GLY A 252 2.13 -0.06 -16.62
N ARG A 253 1.00 0.53 -16.25
CA ARG A 253 -0.09 0.84 -17.17
C ARG A 253 -0.81 2.11 -16.72
N LEU A 254 -1.17 2.99 -17.63
CA LEU A 254 -2.04 4.13 -17.36
C LEU A 254 -3.50 3.68 -17.18
N GLY A 255 -4.31 4.51 -16.54
CA GLY A 255 -5.76 4.31 -16.44
C GLY A 255 -6.48 4.23 -17.79
N THR A 256 -5.86 4.72 -18.85
CA THR A 256 -6.33 4.57 -20.25
C THR A 256 -6.06 3.19 -20.86
N GLY A 257 -5.37 2.30 -20.15
CA GLY A 257 -4.97 0.98 -20.64
C GLY A 257 -3.65 0.96 -21.43
N ARG A 258 -2.94 2.08 -21.54
CA ARG A 258 -1.65 2.16 -22.26
C ARG A 258 -0.52 1.70 -21.36
N ASP A 259 0.30 0.78 -21.86
CA ASP A 259 1.44 0.24 -21.11
C ASP A 259 2.58 1.26 -21.03
N THR A 260 3.24 1.29 -19.88
CA THR A 260 4.29 2.25 -19.57
C THR A 260 5.57 1.58 -19.06
N TYR A 261 6.69 2.25 -19.31
CA TYR A 261 7.96 2.06 -18.60
C TYR A 261 8.14 3.28 -17.69
N ASN A 262 8.22 3.06 -16.41
CA ASN A 262 8.48 4.10 -15.41
C ASN A 262 9.91 3.92 -14.92
N GLY A 263 10.75 4.94 -15.03
CA GLY A 263 12.16 4.84 -14.69
C GLY A 263 12.67 6.05 -13.92
N VAL A 264 13.65 5.81 -13.06
CA VAL A 264 14.45 6.86 -12.42
C VAL A 264 15.81 6.90 -13.09
N ALA A 265 16.11 8.01 -13.72
CA ALA A 265 17.38 8.21 -14.42
C ALA A 265 18.48 8.57 -13.42
N PHE A 266 19.49 7.71 -13.27
CA PHE A 266 20.66 7.99 -12.43
C PHE A 266 21.75 8.79 -13.15
N ASP A 267 21.73 8.76 -14.49
CA ASP A 267 22.61 9.56 -15.33
C ASP A 267 21.84 10.76 -15.90
N ARG A 268 21.85 10.91 -17.20
CA ARG A 268 21.09 11.92 -17.92
C ARG A 268 19.69 11.36 -18.26
N GLY A 269 18.66 12.03 -17.83
CA GLY A 269 17.29 11.71 -18.28
C GLY A 269 16.98 12.23 -19.69
N PRO A 270 15.78 11.96 -20.24
CA PRO A 270 15.30 12.52 -21.51
C PRO A 270 15.29 14.05 -21.47
N ALA A 271 15.14 14.71 -22.64
CA ALA A 271 15.12 16.15 -22.76
C ALA A 271 14.16 16.80 -21.75
N GLY A 272 14.69 17.72 -20.91
CA GLY A 272 13.94 18.41 -19.85
C GLY A 272 13.88 17.68 -18.51
N SER A 273 14.41 16.47 -18.36
CA SER A 273 14.59 15.80 -17.08
C SER A 273 16.01 15.93 -16.57
N GLY A 274 16.17 16.11 -15.27
CA GLY A 274 17.46 16.03 -14.58
C GLY A 274 17.80 14.61 -14.17
N VAL A 275 19.04 14.40 -13.73
CA VAL A 275 19.45 13.18 -13.03
C VAL A 275 18.55 12.95 -11.82
N GLY A 276 18.11 11.72 -11.62
CA GLY A 276 17.22 11.33 -10.53
C GLY A 276 15.73 11.59 -10.77
N SER A 277 15.33 12.10 -11.94
CA SER A 277 13.91 12.30 -12.24
C SER A 277 13.17 10.98 -12.45
N LEU A 278 11.95 10.89 -11.92
CA LEU A 278 10.99 9.86 -12.34
C LEU A 278 10.37 10.28 -13.67
N VAL A 279 10.57 9.45 -14.68
CA VAL A 279 10.02 9.65 -16.01
C VAL A 279 9.15 8.47 -16.40
N THR A 280 7.95 8.75 -16.90
CA THR A 280 7.04 7.74 -17.49
C THR A 280 7.16 7.78 -18.99
N PHE A 281 7.40 6.65 -19.62
CA PHE A 281 7.40 6.46 -21.07
C PHE A 281 6.18 5.64 -21.47
N ASP A 282 5.50 6.07 -22.52
CA ASP A 282 4.47 5.31 -23.18
C ASP A 282 5.10 4.31 -24.16
N LEU A 283 4.92 3.03 -23.92
CA LEU A 283 5.51 1.99 -24.77
C LEU A 283 4.98 2.00 -26.21
N ALA A 284 3.72 2.43 -26.42
CA ALA A 284 3.10 2.41 -27.73
C ALA A 284 3.66 3.46 -28.68
N ASN A 285 4.11 4.64 -28.18
CA ASN A 285 4.60 5.74 -29.03
C ASN A 285 5.96 6.29 -28.62
N GLY A 286 6.50 5.89 -27.47
CA GLY A 286 7.80 6.33 -26.95
C GLY A 286 7.79 7.74 -26.35
N SER A 287 6.64 8.40 -26.26
CA SER A 287 6.57 9.71 -25.59
C SER A 287 6.88 9.57 -24.11
N SER A 288 7.54 10.59 -23.56
CA SER A 288 7.92 10.62 -22.16
C SER A 288 7.33 11.81 -21.42
N ARG A 289 7.16 11.66 -20.11
CA ARG A 289 6.70 12.72 -19.21
C ARG A 289 7.48 12.64 -17.90
N VAL A 290 8.06 13.76 -17.46
CA VAL A 290 8.65 13.89 -16.14
C VAL A 290 7.51 14.01 -15.10
N ILE A 291 7.53 13.17 -14.08
CA ILE A 291 6.55 13.17 -12.99
C ILE A 291 7.16 13.78 -11.73
N VAL A 292 8.34 13.31 -11.33
CA VAL A 292 9.11 13.85 -10.20
C VAL A 292 10.47 14.30 -10.73
N GLY A 293 10.79 15.56 -10.55
CA GLY A 293 12.05 16.11 -11.00
C GLY A 293 12.06 17.65 -10.97
N PRO A 294 13.19 18.29 -11.30
CA PRO A 294 13.32 19.73 -11.25
C PRO A 294 12.28 20.48 -12.08
N SER A 295 11.93 19.99 -13.27
CA SER A 295 10.92 20.60 -14.15
C SER A 295 9.51 20.56 -13.58
N THR A 296 9.24 19.68 -12.63
CA THR A 296 7.97 19.59 -11.92
C THR A 296 8.05 20.16 -10.50
N GLY A 297 9.18 20.82 -10.15
CA GLY A 297 9.40 21.50 -8.88
C GLY A 297 9.81 20.59 -7.73
N TYR A 298 10.30 19.39 -8.02
CA TYR A 298 10.88 18.48 -7.05
C TYR A 298 12.39 18.34 -7.33
N PRO A 299 13.27 18.89 -6.46
CA PRO A 299 14.70 18.62 -6.55
C PRO A 299 14.92 17.16 -6.12
N TYR A 300 15.17 16.30 -7.10
CA TYR A 300 15.30 14.87 -6.85
C TYR A 300 16.78 14.51 -6.63
N PRO A 301 17.18 14.08 -5.44
CA PRO A 301 18.54 13.62 -5.21
C PRO A 301 18.74 12.22 -5.83
N PRO A 302 19.71 12.03 -6.72
CA PRO A 302 20.07 10.69 -7.17
C PRO A 302 20.60 9.89 -5.98
N SER A 303 20.00 8.75 -5.72
CA SER A 303 20.35 7.87 -4.61
C SER A 303 19.80 6.46 -4.88
N GLY A 304 19.97 5.50 -3.96
CA GLY A 304 19.40 4.17 -4.05
C GLY A 304 17.87 4.16 -4.09
N THR A 305 17.30 4.82 -5.09
CA THR A 305 15.85 4.99 -5.25
C THR A 305 15.27 3.84 -6.05
N HIS A 306 14.32 3.16 -5.43
CA HIS A 306 13.55 2.10 -6.06
C HIS A 306 12.11 2.54 -6.30
N LEU A 307 11.47 1.95 -7.31
CA LEU A 307 10.09 2.27 -7.65
C LEU A 307 9.27 1.00 -7.95
N SER A 308 7.97 1.06 -7.65
CA SER A 308 7.02 0.00 -7.86
C SER A 308 5.77 0.51 -8.55
N SER A 309 5.46 -0.02 -9.74
CA SER A 309 4.22 0.24 -10.48
C SER A 309 3.15 -0.83 -10.24
N LEU A 310 3.28 -1.64 -9.18
CA LEU A 310 2.51 -2.85 -8.97
C LEU A 310 1.15 -2.64 -8.26
N ALA A 311 0.72 -1.40 -8.09
CA ALA A 311 -0.66 -1.10 -7.71
C ALA A 311 -1.62 -1.40 -8.88
N TYR A 312 -1.63 -2.64 -9.37
CA TYR A 312 -2.29 -3.00 -10.64
C TYR A 312 -3.82 -2.86 -10.62
N ARG A 313 -4.44 -2.73 -9.43
CA ARG A 313 -5.85 -2.34 -9.29
C ARG A 313 -6.08 -0.83 -9.39
N GLN A 314 -4.98 -0.05 -9.41
CA GLN A 314 -4.95 1.41 -9.53
C GLN A 314 -3.96 1.81 -10.63
N PRO A 315 -4.26 1.55 -11.91
CA PRO A 315 -3.34 1.80 -13.01
C PRO A 315 -2.87 3.26 -13.06
N GLY A 316 -1.56 3.45 -13.26
CA GLY A 316 -0.91 4.74 -13.32
C GLY A 316 -0.31 5.23 -12.01
N TRP A 317 -0.48 4.50 -10.91
CA TRP A 317 0.14 4.86 -9.65
C TRP A 317 1.50 4.17 -9.47
N VAL A 318 2.51 4.96 -9.09
CA VAL A 318 3.89 4.50 -8.89
C VAL A 318 4.35 4.92 -7.50
N PHE A 319 4.89 3.96 -6.76
CA PHE A 319 5.50 4.18 -5.45
C PHE A 319 7.02 4.32 -5.61
N LEU A 320 7.62 5.24 -4.85
CA LEU A 320 9.06 5.44 -4.82
C LEU A 320 9.56 5.43 -3.38
N SER A 321 10.75 4.88 -3.16
CA SER A 321 11.52 5.04 -1.94
C SER A 321 12.80 5.81 -2.25
N ILE A 322 12.94 6.98 -1.68
CA ILE A 322 14.03 7.91 -1.99
C ILE A 322 14.94 8.01 -0.76
N VAL A 323 16.15 7.52 -0.86
CA VAL A 323 17.11 7.66 0.24
C VAL A 323 17.56 9.12 0.37
N GLY A 324 18.02 9.73 -0.69
CA GLY A 324 18.53 11.10 -0.65
C GLY A 324 19.59 11.27 0.43
N ASN A 325 19.52 12.36 1.17
CA ASN A 325 20.31 12.52 2.38
C ASN A 325 19.63 11.74 3.54
N PRO A 326 20.30 10.75 4.16
CA PRO A 326 19.70 9.94 5.22
C PRO A 326 19.33 10.74 6.48
N ALA A 327 19.81 11.97 6.64
CA ALA A 327 19.37 12.88 7.69
C ALA A 327 17.93 13.40 7.47
N GLY A 328 17.36 13.28 6.27
CA GLY A 328 15.97 13.60 5.97
C GLY A 328 15.63 15.07 6.17
N GLN A 329 16.49 16.02 5.76
CA GLN A 329 16.28 17.45 6.01
C GLN A 329 15.79 18.21 4.77
N GLY A 330 16.08 17.71 3.58
CA GLY A 330 15.67 18.30 2.31
C GLY A 330 14.31 17.78 1.82
N VAL A 331 13.85 18.33 0.70
CA VAL A 331 12.66 17.85 -0.01
C VAL A 331 12.95 16.48 -0.59
N LEU A 332 12.09 15.50 -0.31
CA LEU A 332 12.18 14.10 -0.72
C LEU A 332 13.33 13.29 -0.08
N ASP A 333 14.14 13.88 0.79
CA ASP A 333 15.16 13.13 1.52
C ASP A 333 14.54 12.10 2.46
N ASN A 334 14.96 10.85 2.34
CA ASN A 334 14.50 9.73 3.20
C ASN A 334 12.99 9.47 3.13
N GLU A 335 12.36 9.73 1.98
CA GLU A 335 10.90 9.68 1.86
C GLU A 335 10.37 8.52 1.01
N LEU A 336 9.18 8.08 1.38
CA LEU A 336 8.27 7.31 0.53
C LEU A 336 7.34 8.28 -0.20
N VAL A 337 7.20 8.08 -1.49
CA VAL A 337 6.44 8.95 -2.39
C VAL A 337 5.48 8.13 -3.24
N LEU A 338 4.33 8.69 -3.53
CA LEU A 338 3.31 8.15 -4.42
C LEU A 338 3.08 9.12 -5.58
N ALA A 339 3.27 8.67 -6.80
CA ALA A 339 3.14 9.47 -8.02
C ALA A 339 2.03 8.94 -8.92
N ASP A 340 1.11 9.81 -9.33
CA ASP A 340 0.09 9.53 -10.35
C ASP A 340 0.64 9.89 -11.73
N THR A 341 0.99 8.90 -12.52
CA THR A 341 1.48 9.10 -13.87
C THR A 341 0.38 9.49 -14.87
N ASN A 342 -0.89 9.34 -14.55
CA ASN A 342 -2.00 9.83 -15.37
C ASN A 342 -2.10 11.35 -15.29
N ALA A 343 -2.20 11.90 -14.08
CA ALA A 343 -2.38 13.33 -13.83
C ALA A 343 -1.07 14.09 -13.59
N GLY A 344 -0.01 13.42 -13.12
CA GLY A 344 1.24 14.03 -12.69
C GLY A 344 1.19 14.56 -11.25
N THR A 345 0.24 14.12 -10.45
CA THR A 345 0.16 14.44 -9.03
C THR A 345 1.19 13.64 -8.25
N VAL A 346 1.86 14.28 -7.31
CA VAL A 346 2.84 13.66 -6.41
C VAL A 346 2.40 13.86 -4.97
N CYS A 347 2.39 12.77 -4.20
CA CYS A 347 1.97 12.73 -2.81
C CYS A 347 3.06 12.09 -1.97
N ARG A 348 3.33 12.67 -0.81
CA ARG A 348 4.41 12.28 0.08
C ARG A 348 3.80 11.46 1.22
N ILE A 349 4.29 10.21 1.35
CA ILE A 349 3.72 9.24 2.29
C ILE A 349 4.34 9.40 3.67
N GLY A 350 5.68 9.45 3.77
CA GLY A 350 6.37 9.50 5.06
C GLY A 350 7.86 9.25 4.94
N HIS A 351 8.58 9.32 6.05
CA HIS A 351 10.00 8.98 6.10
C HIS A 351 10.19 7.48 6.34
N HIS A 352 10.94 6.81 5.46
CA HIS A 352 11.27 5.39 5.63
C HIS A 352 12.38 5.14 6.68
N ARG A 353 13.12 6.16 7.08
CA ARG A 353 14.13 6.13 8.16
C ARG A 353 15.27 5.13 7.94
N SER A 354 15.51 4.73 6.69
CA SER A 354 16.64 3.88 6.34
C SER A 354 17.82 4.70 5.85
N TYR A 355 19.02 4.26 6.21
CA TYR A 355 20.26 4.85 5.71
C TYR A 355 20.62 4.34 4.31
N GLY A 356 19.98 3.26 3.82
CA GLY A 356 20.25 2.67 2.51
C GLY A 356 21.72 2.32 2.36
N SER A 357 22.29 2.61 1.19
CA SER A 357 23.71 2.40 0.91
C SER A 357 24.68 3.17 1.82
N ASN A 358 24.19 4.10 2.63
CA ASN A 358 24.99 4.80 3.65
C ASN A 358 25.06 4.04 4.99
N ASN A 359 24.41 2.87 5.13
CA ASN A 359 24.52 2.05 6.33
C ASN A 359 25.95 1.56 6.54
N THR A 360 26.47 1.74 7.76
CA THR A 360 27.85 1.39 8.12
C THR A 360 27.95 0.18 9.03
N ARG A 361 26.84 -0.50 9.34
CA ARG A 361 26.74 -1.59 10.33
C ARG A 361 26.43 -2.94 9.73
N LEU A 362 26.10 -2.99 8.45
CA LEU A 362 25.85 -4.21 7.68
C LEU A 362 27.11 -4.57 6.87
N GLY A 363 27.29 -5.85 6.59
CA GLY A 363 28.33 -6.30 5.67
C GLY A 363 28.08 -5.87 4.23
N ASP A 364 26.80 -5.77 3.85
CA ASP A 364 26.32 -5.24 2.58
C ASP A 364 25.18 -4.26 2.84
N SER A 365 25.43 -2.98 2.60
CA SER A 365 24.49 -1.88 2.82
C SER A 365 23.31 -1.88 1.84
N TYR A 366 23.38 -2.60 0.73
CA TYR A 366 22.27 -2.80 -0.22
C TYR A 366 21.00 -3.26 0.50
N TRP A 367 21.13 -4.15 1.48
CA TRP A 367 20.00 -4.67 2.23
C TRP A 367 19.27 -3.61 3.08
N ALA A 368 19.90 -2.45 3.32
CA ALA A 368 19.26 -1.31 3.98
C ALA A 368 18.54 -0.38 2.99
N GLU A 369 18.64 -0.60 1.69
CA GLU A 369 17.85 0.17 0.74
C GLU A 369 16.36 -0.17 0.90
N PRO A 370 15.45 0.81 0.86
CA PRO A 370 14.06 0.59 1.26
C PRO A 370 13.28 -0.34 0.34
N HIS A 371 13.63 -0.45 -0.95
CA HIS A 371 12.98 -1.34 -1.92
C HIS A 371 11.45 -1.31 -1.82
N VAL A 372 10.83 -0.12 -1.99
CA VAL A 372 9.38 0.02 -1.83
C VAL A 372 8.62 -0.92 -2.77
N VAL A 373 7.61 -1.61 -2.24
CA VAL A 373 6.68 -2.43 -3.02
C VAL A 373 5.25 -1.99 -2.74
N ALA A 374 4.50 -1.69 -3.81
CA ALA A 374 3.09 -1.36 -3.72
C ALA A 374 2.25 -2.61 -3.41
N SER A 375 1.20 -2.49 -2.59
CA SER A 375 0.14 -3.50 -2.58
C SER A 375 -0.71 -3.40 -3.86
N PRO A 376 -1.35 -4.50 -4.30
CA PRO A 376 -2.24 -4.50 -5.46
C PRO A 376 -3.31 -3.42 -5.47
N SER A 377 -3.88 -3.10 -4.31
CA SER A 377 -4.86 -2.01 -4.13
C SER A 377 -4.25 -0.61 -4.13
N GLY A 378 -2.92 -0.49 -3.98
CA GLY A 378 -2.23 0.78 -3.81
C GLY A 378 -2.45 1.45 -2.45
N THR A 379 -3.10 0.77 -1.49
CA THR A 379 -3.41 1.36 -0.18
C THR A 379 -2.32 1.13 0.87
N ARG A 380 -1.31 0.34 0.54
CA ARG A 380 -0.16 0.05 1.41
C ARG A 380 1.14 0.08 0.61
N ALA A 381 2.20 0.57 1.26
CA ALA A 381 3.57 0.50 0.76
C ALA A 381 4.43 -0.33 1.72
N LEU A 382 5.03 -1.39 1.21
CA LEU A 382 5.99 -2.21 1.94
C LEU A 382 7.39 -1.64 1.72
N PHE A 383 8.23 -1.62 2.75
CA PHE A 383 9.61 -1.14 2.61
C PHE A 383 10.53 -1.73 3.68
N ALA A 384 11.82 -1.81 3.37
CA ALA A 384 12.87 -2.16 4.31
C ALA A 384 13.42 -0.91 5.02
N SER A 385 13.82 -1.06 6.28
CA SER A 385 14.50 0.02 7.01
C SER A 385 15.41 -0.51 8.12
N ASP A 386 16.60 0.07 8.21
CA ASP A 386 17.52 -0.11 9.32
C ASP A 386 17.20 0.84 10.50
N TRP A 387 16.21 1.71 10.34
CA TRP A 387 15.73 2.69 11.33
C TRP A 387 16.82 3.58 11.90
N GLY A 388 17.63 4.20 11.05
CA GLY A 388 18.65 5.17 11.43
C GLY A 388 20.02 4.53 11.66
N ASN A 389 20.58 3.88 10.62
CA ASN A 389 21.89 3.20 10.68
C ASN A 389 21.94 2.05 11.69
N GLY A 390 20.84 1.29 11.80
CA GLY A 390 20.77 0.12 12.65
C GLY A 390 21.60 -1.06 12.17
N ALA A 391 21.92 -2.00 13.07
CA ALA A 391 22.63 -3.24 12.76
C ALA A 391 21.70 -4.36 12.25
N THR A 392 20.41 -4.08 12.08
CA THR A 392 19.41 -5.00 11.51
C THR A 392 18.50 -4.25 10.59
N VAL A 393 18.06 -4.91 9.54
CA VAL A 393 17.03 -4.38 8.63
C VAL A 393 15.74 -5.14 8.84
N ASP A 394 14.68 -4.39 9.13
CA ASP A 394 13.33 -4.92 9.26
C ASP A 394 12.43 -4.43 8.15
N THR A 395 11.37 -5.18 7.89
CA THR A 395 10.31 -4.77 6.97
C THR A 395 9.24 -3.99 7.71
N TYR A 396 8.76 -2.94 7.06
CA TYR A 396 7.69 -2.04 7.52
C TYR A 396 6.61 -1.91 6.47
N VAL A 397 5.42 -1.52 6.91
CA VAL A 397 4.29 -1.16 6.06
C VAL A 397 3.88 0.27 6.36
N ALA A 398 3.83 1.12 5.35
CA ALA A 398 3.09 2.37 5.40
C ALA A 398 1.63 2.08 5.02
N GLU A 399 0.73 2.28 5.97
CA GLU A 399 -0.71 2.11 5.79
C GLU A 399 -1.29 3.48 5.39
N LEU A 400 -1.71 3.61 4.12
CA LEU A 400 -2.24 4.86 3.58
C LEU A 400 -3.68 5.09 4.09
N PRO A 401 -4.20 6.32 4.08
CA PRO A 401 -5.55 6.62 4.58
C PRO A 401 -6.68 5.79 3.93
N GLY A 402 -6.49 5.32 2.68
CA GLY A 402 -7.42 4.43 2.00
C GLY A 402 -7.39 2.96 2.46
N TYR A 403 -6.45 2.57 3.33
CA TYR A 403 -6.41 1.22 3.89
C TYR A 403 -7.32 1.12 5.11
N VAL A 404 -8.49 0.52 4.94
CA VAL A 404 -9.50 0.37 5.99
C VAL A 404 -9.82 -1.12 6.16
N PRO A 405 -9.07 -1.85 7.01
CA PRO A 405 -9.27 -3.30 7.21
C PRO A 405 -10.54 -3.62 8.01
N PHE A 406 -11.05 -2.68 8.80
CA PHE A 406 -12.29 -2.80 9.52
C PHE A 406 -13.27 -1.74 9.05
N GLN A 407 -14.41 -2.16 8.52
CA GLN A 407 -15.45 -1.28 7.95
C GLN A 407 -16.72 -1.37 8.77
N ILE A 408 -17.37 -0.23 8.93
CA ILE A 408 -18.65 -0.09 9.63
C ILE A 408 -19.63 0.59 8.67
N ALA A 409 -20.73 -0.06 8.37
CA ALA A 409 -21.84 0.53 7.66
C ALA A 409 -23.07 0.60 8.59
N LEU A 410 -23.70 1.78 8.63
CA LEU A 410 -24.93 2.04 9.38
C LEU A 410 -26.00 2.57 8.44
N SER A 411 -27.25 2.20 8.72
CA SER A 411 -28.42 2.80 8.05
C SER A 411 -29.60 2.87 9.01
N THR A 412 -30.53 3.77 8.71
CA THR A 412 -31.83 3.85 9.37
C THR A 412 -32.93 3.53 8.37
N ASP A 413 -34.07 3.02 8.86
CA ASP A 413 -35.20 2.60 8.02
C ASP A 413 -35.86 3.77 7.25
N ARG A 414 -35.70 4.99 7.73
CA ARG A 414 -36.20 6.21 7.09
C ARG A 414 -35.35 7.44 7.42
N PRO A 415 -35.40 8.51 6.60
CA PRO A 415 -34.62 9.72 6.83
C PRO A 415 -35.28 10.70 7.81
N THR A 416 -36.57 10.52 8.15
CA THR A 416 -37.35 11.46 8.99
C THR A 416 -38.25 10.72 9.96
N TYR A 417 -38.31 11.21 11.20
CA TYR A 417 -39.11 10.67 12.28
C TYR A 417 -39.95 11.78 12.94
N THR A 418 -41.08 11.38 13.50
CA THR A 418 -41.97 12.26 14.29
C THR A 418 -42.22 11.62 15.66
N THR A 419 -42.79 12.40 16.58
CA THR A 419 -43.20 11.92 17.90
C THR A 419 -44.02 10.63 17.78
N GLY A 420 -43.68 9.61 18.58
CA GLY A 420 -44.34 8.31 18.60
C GLY A 420 -43.91 7.35 17.50
N THR A 421 -43.09 7.77 16.52
CA THR A 421 -42.52 6.86 15.53
C THR A 421 -41.29 6.15 16.07
N ALA A 422 -41.09 4.89 15.69
CA ALA A 422 -39.88 4.16 16.01
C ALA A 422 -38.83 4.35 14.90
N LEU A 423 -37.58 4.55 15.29
CA LEU A 423 -36.39 4.41 14.46
C LEU A 423 -35.94 2.97 14.52
N HIS A 424 -35.64 2.39 13.36
CA HIS A 424 -35.00 1.09 13.24
C HIS A 424 -33.66 1.27 12.53
N ALA A 425 -32.59 0.84 13.17
CA ALA A 425 -31.24 0.95 12.60
C ALA A 425 -30.64 -0.42 12.30
N SER A 426 -29.94 -0.49 11.18
CA SER A 426 -29.21 -1.68 10.73
C SER A 426 -27.71 -1.42 10.69
N MET A 427 -26.92 -2.45 10.96
CA MET A 427 -25.46 -2.40 11.02
C MET A 427 -24.84 -3.53 10.24
N THR A 428 -23.78 -3.25 9.50
CA THR A 428 -22.85 -4.24 8.98
C THR A 428 -21.44 -3.89 9.44
N LEU A 429 -20.75 -4.85 10.06
CA LEU A 429 -19.34 -4.77 10.40
C LEU A 429 -18.59 -5.77 9.53
N THR A 430 -17.54 -5.36 8.85
CA THR A 430 -16.67 -6.22 8.07
C THR A 430 -15.22 -6.00 8.48
N ASN A 431 -14.57 -7.05 8.97
CA ASN A 431 -13.15 -7.05 9.29
C ASN A 431 -12.43 -8.10 8.44
N ILE A 432 -11.43 -7.69 7.67
CA ILE A 432 -10.60 -8.59 6.85
C ILE A 432 -9.38 -9.13 7.60
N GLY A 433 -9.20 -8.70 8.84
CA GLY A 433 -8.06 -8.96 9.69
C GLY A 433 -7.15 -7.72 9.80
N ALA A 434 -6.76 -7.40 11.02
CA ALA A 434 -5.81 -6.33 11.33
C ALA A 434 -5.03 -6.70 12.60
N PRO A 435 -3.77 -6.26 12.76
CA PRO A 435 -2.96 -6.61 13.93
C PRO A 435 -3.31 -5.77 15.18
N ASN A 436 -4.56 -5.33 15.28
CA ASN A 436 -5.04 -4.41 16.31
C ASN A 436 -6.17 -5.01 17.14
N THR A 437 -6.44 -4.37 18.27
CA THR A 437 -7.73 -4.41 18.97
C THR A 437 -8.39 -3.04 18.83
N ALA A 438 -9.69 -2.95 19.00
CA ALA A 438 -10.44 -1.71 18.97
C ALA A 438 -11.41 -1.62 20.16
N ASP A 439 -11.62 -0.42 20.66
CA ASP A 439 -12.77 -0.08 21.50
C ASP A 439 -13.87 0.46 20.58
N LEU A 440 -15.07 -0.11 20.66
CA LEU A 440 -16.22 0.34 19.88
C LEU A 440 -17.04 1.33 20.71
N TYR A 441 -17.36 2.48 20.12
CA TYR A 441 -18.21 3.52 20.71
C TYR A 441 -19.45 3.72 19.84
N MET A 442 -20.62 3.67 20.44
CA MET A 442 -21.88 3.87 19.75
C MET A 442 -22.63 5.05 20.34
N LEU A 443 -22.91 6.04 19.52
CA LEU A 443 -23.41 7.34 19.92
C LEU A 443 -24.60 7.76 19.07
N VAL A 444 -25.53 8.49 19.66
CA VAL A 444 -26.48 9.34 18.93
C VAL A 444 -26.10 10.79 19.16
N VAL A 445 -25.61 11.45 18.12
CA VAL A 445 -25.24 12.86 18.13
C VAL A 445 -26.50 13.70 18.01
N LEU A 446 -26.69 14.66 18.92
CA LEU A 446 -27.84 15.56 18.97
C LEU A 446 -27.69 16.71 17.94
N PRO A 447 -28.78 17.46 17.65
CA PRO A 447 -28.74 18.52 16.65
C PRO A 447 -27.78 19.68 16.91
N ASP A 448 -27.27 19.84 18.14
CA ASP A 448 -26.21 20.81 18.44
C ASP A 448 -24.81 20.39 17.98
N GLY A 449 -24.66 19.12 17.56
CA GLY A 449 -23.40 18.56 17.05
C GLY A 449 -22.36 18.23 18.11
N ASP A 450 -22.63 18.46 19.39
CA ASP A 450 -21.68 18.21 20.50
C ASP A 450 -22.24 17.27 21.56
N GLN A 451 -23.50 17.46 21.98
CA GLN A 451 -24.11 16.54 22.93
C GLN A 451 -24.40 15.20 22.27
N VAL A 452 -24.14 14.12 23.00
CA VAL A 452 -24.39 12.77 22.54
C VAL A 452 -25.12 11.94 23.59
N ILE A 453 -25.94 11.02 23.11
CA ILE A 453 -26.38 9.85 23.88
C ILE A 453 -25.36 8.76 23.61
N ASP A 454 -24.63 8.37 24.62
CA ASP A 454 -23.60 7.35 24.57
C ASP A 454 -24.16 6.02 25.08
N PHE A 455 -24.08 4.98 24.27
CA PHE A 455 -24.51 3.64 24.62
C PHE A 455 -23.35 2.87 25.25
N THR A 456 -23.47 2.49 26.51
CA THR A 456 -22.37 1.91 27.29
C THR A 456 -22.29 0.39 27.25
N ASP A 457 -23.30 -0.28 26.68
CA ASP A 457 -23.33 -1.73 26.44
C ASP A 457 -24.38 -2.10 25.38
N TRP A 458 -24.38 -3.33 24.94
CA TRP A 458 -25.32 -3.86 23.94
C TRP A 458 -26.76 -4.08 24.46
N SER A 459 -27.05 -3.75 25.73
CA SER A 459 -28.40 -3.59 26.25
C SER A 459 -28.90 -2.16 26.11
N PHE A 460 -28.09 -1.28 25.47
CA PHE A 460 -28.35 0.12 25.17
C PHE A 460 -28.62 0.98 26.40
N HIS A 461 -27.93 0.73 27.51
CA HIS A 461 -27.88 1.67 28.61
C HIS A 461 -27.26 2.99 28.16
N GLN A 462 -27.94 4.10 28.47
CA GLN A 462 -27.63 5.43 27.93
C GLN A 462 -27.00 6.30 29.01
N VAL A 463 -25.98 7.06 28.62
CA VAL A 463 -25.44 8.17 29.39
C VAL A 463 -25.33 9.40 28.49
N SER A 464 -25.44 10.60 29.08
CA SER A 464 -25.18 11.84 28.34
C SER A 464 -23.70 12.15 28.38
N ALA A 465 -23.12 12.45 27.23
CA ALA A 465 -21.72 12.82 27.08
C ALA A 465 -21.55 13.95 26.04
N ARG A 466 -20.32 14.32 25.71
CA ARG A 466 -20.00 15.35 24.71
C ARG A 466 -18.83 14.93 23.84
N LEU A 467 -18.92 15.22 22.55
CA LEU A 467 -17.80 15.02 21.62
C LEU A 467 -16.62 15.97 21.94
N SER A 468 -16.89 17.15 22.46
CA SER A 468 -15.87 18.09 22.92
C SER A 468 -15.12 17.63 24.17
N SER A 469 -15.56 16.52 24.81
CA SER A 469 -14.93 15.91 26.00
C SER A 469 -14.79 14.40 25.80
N PRO A 470 -13.91 13.92 24.89
CA PRO A 470 -13.84 12.51 24.48
C PRO A 470 -13.58 11.54 25.63
N SER A 471 -12.89 11.96 26.68
CA SER A 471 -12.67 11.14 27.90
C SER A 471 -13.95 10.83 28.69
N SER A 472 -15.07 11.53 28.38
CA SER A 472 -16.37 11.22 28.97
C SER A 472 -17.10 10.07 28.25
N LEU A 473 -16.67 9.73 27.05
CA LEU A 473 -17.26 8.65 26.25
C LEU A 473 -16.85 7.29 26.83
N ARG A 474 -17.77 6.32 26.72
CA ARG A 474 -17.55 4.95 27.17
C ARG A 474 -17.74 3.98 26.00
N PRO A 475 -16.83 3.00 25.83
CA PRO A 475 -17.02 2.03 24.77
C PRO A 475 -18.22 1.13 25.05
N ILE A 476 -19.07 0.92 24.03
CA ILE A 476 -20.11 -0.11 24.08
C ILE A 476 -19.49 -1.51 24.17
N GLN A 477 -18.28 -1.66 23.61
CA GLN A 477 -17.48 -2.88 23.71
C GLN A 477 -15.99 -2.51 23.68
N ALA A 478 -15.27 -2.82 24.74
CA ALA A 478 -13.82 -2.62 24.80
C ALA A 478 -13.06 -3.84 24.29
N GLY A 479 -11.85 -3.61 23.74
CA GLY A 479 -10.87 -4.63 23.43
C GLY A 479 -11.28 -5.64 22.37
N VAL A 480 -12.08 -5.26 21.38
CA VAL A 480 -12.50 -6.15 20.27
C VAL A 480 -11.28 -6.57 19.45
N PRO A 481 -10.94 -7.88 19.37
CA PRO A 481 -9.80 -8.34 18.60
C PRO A 481 -10.12 -8.30 17.10
N LEU A 482 -9.29 -7.60 16.33
CA LEU A 482 -9.41 -7.50 14.87
C LEU A 482 -8.49 -8.49 14.11
N THR A 483 -7.79 -9.38 14.83
CA THR A 483 -6.82 -10.31 14.24
C THR A 483 -7.44 -11.47 13.45
N GLN A 484 -8.73 -11.70 13.62
CA GLN A 484 -9.47 -12.70 12.85
C GLN A 484 -10.48 -12.01 11.95
N PRO A 485 -10.62 -12.42 10.68
CA PRO A 485 -11.68 -11.93 9.81
C PRO A 485 -13.07 -12.28 10.38
N PHE A 486 -13.99 -11.33 10.26
CA PHE A 486 -15.41 -11.57 10.60
C PHE A 486 -16.33 -10.62 9.82
N THR A 487 -17.56 -11.04 9.64
CA THR A 487 -18.66 -10.18 9.17
C THR A 487 -19.85 -10.35 10.10
N VAL A 488 -20.39 -9.23 10.58
CA VAL A 488 -21.60 -9.16 11.39
C VAL A 488 -22.64 -8.38 10.60
N ASN A 489 -23.75 -9.01 10.29
CA ASN A 489 -24.94 -8.35 9.75
C ASN A 489 -26.01 -8.34 10.83
N ALA A 490 -26.37 -7.18 11.31
CA ALA A 490 -27.36 -6.98 12.35
C ALA A 490 -28.45 -6.03 11.84
N PRO A 491 -29.45 -6.56 11.10
CA PRO A 491 -30.61 -5.77 10.71
C PRO A 491 -31.43 -5.46 11.97
N ASP A 492 -31.96 -4.27 12.05
CA ASP A 492 -32.82 -3.82 13.16
C ASP A 492 -32.21 -4.02 14.56
N PHE A 493 -30.89 -3.78 14.67
CA PHE A 493 -30.16 -4.00 15.94
C PHE A 493 -30.52 -2.97 17.01
N LEU A 494 -31.01 -1.79 16.63
CA LEU A 494 -31.47 -0.73 17.51
C LEU A 494 -32.86 -0.31 17.09
N SER A 495 -33.81 -0.34 18.04
CA SER A 495 -35.13 0.24 17.90
C SER A 495 -35.35 1.28 18.99
N TRP A 496 -35.75 2.49 18.58
CA TRP A 496 -35.91 3.62 19.50
C TRP A 496 -37.12 4.46 19.14
N THR A 497 -38.10 4.59 20.07
CA THR A 497 -39.28 5.43 19.87
C THR A 497 -39.01 6.90 20.23
N TRP A 498 -39.40 7.81 19.35
CA TRP A 498 -39.18 9.23 19.52
C TRP A 498 -40.22 9.86 20.44
N GLU A 499 -39.74 10.63 21.42
CA GLU A 499 -40.54 11.37 22.38
C GLU A 499 -40.60 12.86 22.02
N ALA A 500 -41.74 13.53 22.29
CA ALA A 500 -41.91 14.96 22.02
C ALA A 500 -40.93 15.87 22.78
N THR A 501 -40.27 15.35 23.82
CA THR A 501 -39.29 16.09 24.64
C THR A 501 -37.92 16.20 23.98
N ARG A 502 -37.67 15.46 22.89
CA ARG A 502 -36.39 15.50 22.18
C ARG A 502 -36.29 16.75 21.31
N PRO A 503 -35.10 17.38 21.22
CA PRO A 503 -34.92 18.54 20.36
C PRO A 503 -35.24 18.23 18.91
N ALA A 504 -35.91 19.14 18.21
CA ALA A 504 -36.09 19.06 16.76
C ALA A 504 -34.78 19.30 16.04
N GLY A 505 -34.54 18.59 14.91
CA GLY A 505 -33.36 18.78 14.08
C GLY A 505 -32.73 17.51 13.54
N THR A 506 -31.53 17.67 13.02
CA THR A 506 -30.75 16.54 12.43
C THR A 506 -29.94 15.85 13.50
N TYR A 507 -30.08 14.54 13.56
CA TYR A 507 -29.35 13.63 14.42
C TYR A 507 -28.38 12.78 13.61
N GLY A 508 -27.35 12.25 14.27
CA GLY A 508 -26.43 11.27 13.68
C GLY A 508 -26.32 10.03 14.54
N LEU A 509 -26.59 8.85 13.99
CA LEU A 509 -26.16 7.58 14.59
C LEU A 509 -24.73 7.30 14.18
N LEU A 510 -23.83 7.15 15.13
CA LEU A 510 -22.39 6.94 14.94
C LEU A 510 -21.96 5.67 15.64
N LEU A 511 -21.28 4.80 14.92
CA LEU A 511 -20.48 3.72 15.51
C LEU A 511 -19.04 3.91 15.06
N MET A 512 -18.12 4.03 15.99
CA MET A 512 -16.70 4.17 15.69
C MET A 512 -15.85 3.13 16.40
N ALA A 513 -14.81 2.67 15.71
CA ALA A 513 -13.76 1.86 16.27
C ALA A 513 -12.57 2.76 16.58
N VAL A 514 -12.10 2.74 17.80
CA VAL A 514 -11.05 3.59 18.34
C VAL A 514 -9.92 2.72 18.87
N ARG A 515 -8.68 3.20 18.80
CA ARG A 515 -7.57 2.52 19.45
C ARG A 515 -7.81 2.44 20.96
N PRO A 516 -7.56 1.27 21.60
CA PRO A 516 -7.83 1.10 23.02
C PRO A 516 -7.16 2.20 23.87
N GLY A 517 -7.99 2.86 24.68
CA GLY A 517 -7.54 3.94 25.58
C GLY A 517 -7.18 5.27 24.93
N ALA A 518 -7.32 5.42 23.62
CA ALA A 518 -6.90 6.65 22.92
C ALA A 518 -7.66 7.90 23.36
N LEU A 519 -8.93 7.79 23.75
CA LEU A 519 -9.74 8.94 24.19
C LEU A 519 -9.49 9.35 25.65
N ALA A 520 -8.61 8.66 26.38
CA ALA A 520 -8.38 8.93 27.81
C ALA A 520 -7.72 10.29 28.07
N ASP A 521 -7.01 10.85 27.09
CA ASP A 521 -6.37 12.18 27.20
C ASP A 521 -7.37 13.34 26.97
N GLY A 522 -8.61 13.04 26.60
CA GLY A 522 -9.67 14.02 26.36
C GLY A 522 -9.63 14.69 24.99
N ARG A 523 -8.95 14.09 24.01
CA ARG A 523 -8.82 14.61 22.64
C ARG A 523 -9.15 13.53 21.62
N PHE A 524 -9.51 13.96 20.41
CA PHE A 524 -9.48 13.15 19.19
C PHE A 524 -8.24 13.52 18.41
N ASP A 525 -7.22 12.69 18.48
CA ASP A 525 -6.00 12.89 17.71
C ASP A 525 -6.03 12.10 16.39
N GLY A 526 -5.20 12.50 15.43
CA GLY A 526 -5.10 11.79 14.16
C GLY A 526 -4.68 10.33 14.38
N GLY A 527 -5.48 9.39 13.87
CA GLY A 527 -5.24 7.96 14.00
C GLY A 527 -5.84 7.30 15.25
N ASP A 528 -6.53 8.02 16.14
CA ASP A 528 -7.27 7.42 17.26
C ASP A 528 -8.46 6.62 16.75
N VAL A 529 -9.20 7.18 15.80
CA VAL A 529 -10.32 6.52 15.15
C VAL A 529 -9.79 5.65 14.01
N LEU A 530 -9.98 4.35 14.11
CA LEU A 530 -9.58 3.37 13.10
C LEU A 530 -10.57 3.36 11.92
N THR A 531 -11.85 3.46 12.22
CA THR A 531 -12.94 3.57 11.26
C THR A 531 -14.21 4.04 11.96
N ALA A 532 -15.15 4.60 11.18
CA ALA A 532 -16.47 4.98 11.68
C ALA A 532 -17.55 4.77 10.62
N GLY A 533 -18.73 4.33 11.06
CA GLY A 533 -19.95 4.32 10.29
C GLY A 533 -20.90 5.41 10.81
N TRP A 534 -21.61 6.05 9.89
CA TRP A 534 -22.48 7.17 10.20
C TRP A 534 -23.81 7.08 9.43
N ALA A 535 -24.93 7.32 10.10
CA ALA A 535 -26.23 7.48 9.47
C ALA A 535 -26.92 8.75 10.02
N THR A 536 -27.41 9.61 9.15
CA THR A 536 -28.12 10.83 9.52
C THR A 536 -29.62 10.69 9.32
N PHE A 537 -30.40 11.32 10.19
CA PHE A 537 -31.87 11.40 10.10
C PHE A 537 -32.36 12.68 10.78
N THR A 538 -33.59 13.08 10.48
CA THR A 538 -34.20 14.28 11.05
C THR A 538 -35.38 13.92 11.95
N PHE A 539 -35.47 14.54 13.12
CA PHE A 539 -36.63 14.45 13.99
C PHE A 539 -37.43 15.77 13.96
N THR A 540 -38.73 15.63 13.81
CA THR A 540 -39.71 16.73 13.89
C THR A 540 -40.77 16.33 14.92
N PRO A 541 -40.95 17.09 16.01
CA PRO A 541 -41.92 16.77 17.09
C PRO A 541 -43.37 16.66 16.62
#